data_b150b2a757a83ffb4c90277facb9d758
#
_entry.id   b150b2a757a83ffb4c90277facb9d758
#
_cell.length_a   1.000
_cell.length_b   1.000
_cell.length_c   1.000
_cell.angle_alpha   90.00
_cell.angle_beta   90.00
_cell.angle_gamma   90.00
#
_symmetry.space_group_name_H-M   'P 1'
#
loop_
_entity.id
_entity.type
_entity.pdbx_description
1 polymer ?
#
loop_
_entity_poly.entity_id
_entity_poly.type
_entity_poly.pdbx_seq_one_letter_code
_entity_poly.pdbx_strand_id
1 'polypeptide(L)'
;MIEVKNLTKHYGSKKALDDISFTVNDGEILGFLGPNGAGKSTTMNILTGYISATDGEVLINGIDILDDPTAAKKEIGYLPELPPLYLDMTVKEYLSFVYDLKKCKIPKQAHLEEICKLVKISDVYNRVIKHLSKGYKHRVGMAQA
;
A
#
# COMPACT_ATOMS: atom_id res chain seq x y z
N MET A 1 11.85 -7.54 2.12
CA MET A 1 12.78 -6.58 2.78
C MET A 1 12.63 -5.20 2.15
N ILE A 2 12.68 -4.11 2.96
CA ILE A 2 12.68 -2.71 2.48
C ILE A 2 13.97 -2.05 2.97
N GLU A 3 14.71 -1.44 2.07
CA GLU A 3 15.92 -0.67 2.39
C GLU A 3 15.75 0.78 1.93
N VAL A 4 16.03 1.71 2.82
CA VAL A 4 16.01 3.16 2.55
C VAL A 4 17.39 3.69 2.88
N LYS A 5 18.03 4.36 1.91
CA LYS A 5 19.40 4.85 2.02
C LYS A 5 19.46 6.34 1.67
N ASN A 6 19.87 7.15 2.63
CA ASN A 6 20.10 8.59 2.49
C ASN A 6 18.93 9.35 1.85
N LEU A 7 17.69 8.92 2.16
CA LEU A 7 16.48 9.43 1.52
C LEU A 7 16.24 10.90 1.87
N THR A 8 16.23 11.75 0.85
CA THR A 8 16.02 13.18 0.97
C THR A 8 14.89 13.63 0.05
N LYS A 9 14.03 14.53 0.54
CA LYS A 9 12.95 15.13 -0.25
C LYS A 9 12.83 16.63 -0.01
N HIS A 10 12.92 17.37 -1.08
CA HIS A 10 12.67 18.81 -1.12
C HIS A 10 11.37 19.13 -1.85
N TYR A 11 10.62 20.09 -1.33
CA TYR A 11 9.51 20.78 -2.00
C TYR A 11 9.87 22.27 -2.09
N GLY A 12 10.46 22.67 -3.22
CA GLY A 12 11.06 23.99 -3.35
C GLY A 12 12.15 24.20 -2.30
N SER A 13 12.06 25.23 -1.48
CA SER A 13 13.00 25.53 -0.38
C SER A 13 12.78 24.68 0.88
N LYS A 14 11.63 24.00 0.99
CA LYS A 14 11.27 23.20 2.19
C LYS A 14 11.85 21.80 2.07
N LYS A 15 12.72 21.43 3.00
CA LYS A 15 13.19 20.05 3.17
C LYS A 15 12.14 19.26 3.98
N ALA A 16 11.51 18.26 3.34
CA ALA A 16 10.50 17.41 3.94
C ALA A 16 11.09 16.12 4.53
N LEU A 17 12.18 15.62 3.93
CA LEU A 17 13.01 14.53 4.44
C LEU A 17 14.46 14.95 4.34
N ASP A 18 15.26 14.59 5.33
CA ASP A 18 16.67 14.97 5.44
C ASP A 18 17.50 13.74 5.78
N ASP A 19 18.09 13.13 4.75
CA ASP A 19 19.08 12.05 4.88
C ASP A 19 18.64 10.91 5.82
N ILE A 20 17.41 10.37 5.62
CA ILE A 20 16.93 9.27 6.44
C ILE A 20 17.33 7.92 5.86
N SER A 21 17.78 7.02 6.73
CA SER A 21 18.16 5.66 6.36
C SER A 21 17.60 4.66 7.37
N PHE A 22 17.01 3.57 6.89
CA PHE A 22 16.53 2.46 7.71
C PHE A 22 16.31 1.22 6.86
N THR A 23 16.24 0.06 7.52
CA THR A 23 15.92 -1.22 6.89
C THR A 23 14.78 -1.89 7.64
N VAL A 24 13.87 -2.53 6.92
CA VAL A 24 12.83 -3.41 7.45
C VAL A 24 13.05 -4.80 6.88
N ASN A 25 13.39 -5.75 7.74
CA ASN A 25 13.65 -7.13 7.33
C ASN A 25 12.34 -7.90 7.10
N ASP A 26 12.43 -9.04 6.42
CA ASP A 26 11.27 -9.90 6.22
C ASP A 26 10.72 -10.38 7.57
N GLY A 27 9.40 -10.31 7.72
CA GLY A 27 8.70 -10.64 8.97
C GLY A 27 8.78 -9.57 10.05
N GLU A 28 9.50 -8.47 9.83
CA GLU A 28 9.60 -7.35 10.77
C GLU A 28 8.41 -6.39 10.65
N ILE A 29 8.00 -5.81 11.79
CA ILE A 29 7.00 -4.73 11.85
C ILE A 29 7.69 -3.47 12.35
N LEU A 30 7.86 -2.49 11.47
CA LEU A 30 8.43 -1.18 11.82
C LEU A 30 7.33 -0.16 12.07
N GLY A 31 7.31 0.45 13.26
CA GLY A 31 6.46 1.60 13.58
C GLY A 31 7.11 2.91 13.15
N PHE A 32 6.47 3.66 12.24
CA PHE A 32 6.95 4.97 11.78
C PHE A 32 6.23 6.09 12.53
N LEU A 33 6.86 6.63 13.59
CA LEU A 33 6.28 7.58 14.53
C LEU A 33 6.89 8.98 14.36
N GLY A 34 6.12 10.00 14.78
CA GLY A 34 6.58 11.38 14.77
C GLY A 34 5.40 12.38 14.72
N PRO A 35 5.65 13.67 14.99
CA PRO A 35 4.62 14.72 14.94
C PRO A 35 4.10 14.95 13.51
N ASN A 36 3.01 15.69 13.40
CA ASN A 36 2.51 16.11 12.09
C ASN A 36 3.55 17.01 11.40
N GLY A 37 3.76 16.76 10.11
CA GLY A 37 4.80 17.44 9.34
C GLY A 37 6.21 16.82 9.41
N ALA A 38 6.42 15.76 10.20
CA ALA A 38 7.73 15.08 10.31
C ALA A 38 8.14 14.25 9.08
N GLY A 39 7.40 14.32 7.97
CA GLY A 39 7.75 13.59 6.73
C GLY A 39 7.18 12.17 6.61
N LYS A 40 6.41 11.66 7.58
CA LYS A 40 5.88 10.28 7.56
C LYS A 40 5.14 9.94 6.26
N SER A 41 4.15 10.75 5.88
CA SER A 41 3.39 10.54 4.64
C SER A 41 4.25 10.71 3.39
N THR A 42 5.22 11.63 3.42
CA THR A 42 6.18 11.82 2.33
C THR A 42 7.02 10.55 2.13
N THR A 43 7.53 9.97 3.21
CA THR A 43 8.28 8.71 3.17
C THR A 43 7.41 7.59 2.59
N MET A 44 6.19 7.39 3.11
CA MET A 44 5.28 6.35 2.59
C MET A 44 4.95 6.54 1.09
N ASN A 45 4.77 7.79 0.65
CA ASN A 45 4.52 8.08 -0.76
C ASN A 45 5.74 7.77 -1.66
N ILE A 46 6.96 7.93 -1.15
CA ILE A 46 8.17 7.54 -1.90
C ILE A 46 8.31 6.03 -1.91
N LEU A 47 8.16 5.35 -0.76
CA LEU A 47 8.23 3.89 -0.65
C LEU A 47 7.24 3.17 -1.57
N THR A 48 6.08 3.78 -1.84
CA THR A 48 5.06 3.24 -2.74
C THR A 48 5.18 3.71 -4.18
N GLY A 49 6.22 4.52 -4.49
CA GLY A 49 6.46 5.07 -5.82
C GLY A 49 5.36 6.02 -6.30
N TYR A 50 4.66 6.69 -5.36
CA TYR A 50 3.68 7.72 -5.69
C TYR A 50 4.34 9.07 -6.02
N ILE A 51 5.45 9.38 -5.34
CA ILE A 51 6.33 10.51 -5.63
C ILE A 51 7.79 10.04 -5.65
N SER A 52 8.65 10.69 -6.42
CA SER A 52 10.09 10.42 -6.42
C SER A 52 10.79 11.14 -5.26
N ALA A 53 11.89 10.56 -4.79
CA ALA A 53 12.85 11.23 -3.93
C ALA A 53 13.55 12.39 -4.65
N THR A 54 14.18 13.29 -3.91
CA THR A 54 15.13 14.28 -4.46
C THR A 54 16.52 13.67 -4.53
N ASP A 55 16.87 12.85 -3.51
CA ASP A 55 18.13 12.14 -3.42
C ASP A 55 17.95 10.88 -2.55
N GLY A 56 18.89 9.93 -2.66
CA GLY A 56 18.82 8.66 -1.93
C GLY A 56 18.15 7.55 -2.72
N GLU A 57 18.13 6.35 -2.13
CA GLU A 57 17.72 5.11 -2.75
C GLU A 57 16.62 4.41 -1.92
N VAL A 58 15.67 3.80 -2.59
CA VAL A 58 14.66 2.92 -1.96
C VAL A 58 14.60 1.60 -2.70
N LEU A 59 14.97 0.52 -2.01
CA LEU A 59 14.93 -0.84 -2.53
C LEU A 59 13.80 -1.63 -1.88
N ILE A 60 12.98 -2.26 -2.71
CA ILE A 60 11.93 -3.20 -2.30
C ILE A 60 12.36 -4.59 -2.79
N ASN A 61 12.68 -5.48 -1.87
CA ASN A 61 13.25 -6.80 -2.20
C ASN A 61 14.44 -6.71 -3.18
N GLY A 62 15.30 -5.70 -3.00
CA GLY A 62 16.46 -5.44 -3.86
C GLY A 62 16.14 -4.74 -5.20
N ILE A 63 14.89 -4.39 -5.47
CA ILE A 63 14.46 -3.67 -6.67
C ILE A 63 14.33 -2.19 -6.35
N ASP A 64 15.07 -1.34 -7.06
CA ASP A 64 14.94 0.12 -6.90
C ASP A 64 13.60 0.61 -7.43
N ILE A 65 12.88 1.37 -6.58
CA ILE A 65 11.53 1.88 -6.91
C ILE A 65 11.55 2.94 -8.03
N LEU A 66 12.70 3.57 -8.30
CA LEU A 66 12.86 4.53 -9.38
C LEU A 66 13.30 3.87 -10.69
N ASP A 67 14.16 2.86 -10.62
CA ASP A 67 14.70 2.17 -11.80
C ASP A 67 13.65 1.22 -12.41
N ASP A 68 12.99 0.40 -11.60
CA ASP A 68 11.89 -0.46 -12.05
C ASP A 68 10.65 -0.34 -11.12
N PRO A 69 9.90 0.77 -11.23
CA PRO A 69 8.71 0.98 -10.41
C PRO A 69 7.63 -0.07 -10.64
N THR A 70 7.58 -0.70 -11.81
CA THR A 70 6.59 -1.72 -12.12
C THR A 70 6.88 -3.03 -11.39
N ALA A 71 8.14 -3.47 -11.35
CA ALA A 71 8.54 -4.65 -10.60
C ALA A 71 8.43 -4.39 -9.09
N ALA A 72 8.96 -3.27 -8.59
CA ALA A 72 8.92 -2.93 -7.17
C ALA A 72 7.47 -2.85 -6.64
N LYS A 73 6.54 -2.24 -7.38
CA LYS A 73 5.12 -2.14 -6.99
C LYS A 73 4.39 -3.47 -6.92
N LYS A 74 4.85 -4.50 -7.62
CA LYS A 74 4.29 -5.86 -7.49
C LYS A 74 4.60 -6.51 -6.15
N GLU A 75 5.68 -6.08 -5.51
CA GLU A 75 6.13 -6.55 -4.20
C GLU A 75 5.49 -5.80 -3.04
N ILE A 76 4.64 -4.78 -3.32
CA ILE A 76 4.07 -3.90 -2.31
C ILE A 76 2.56 -4.11 -2.23
N GLY A 77 2.07 -4.39 -1.00
CA GLY A 77 0.68 -4.15 -0.62
C GLY A 77 0.59 -2.80 0.09
N TYR A 78 -0.33 -1.93 -0.34
CA TYR A 78 -0.49 -0.61 0.25
C TYR A 78 -1.93 -0.29 0.62
N LEU A 79 -2.12 0.10 1.88
CA LEU A 79 -3.40 0.60 2.39
C LEU A 79 -3.22 2.05 2.84
N PRO A 80 -3.71 3.04 2.09
CA PRO A 80 -3.72 4.43 2.53
C PRO A 80 -4.76 4.66 3.64
N GLU A 81 -4.66 5.78 4.35
CA GLU A 81 -5.61 6.18 5.40
C GLU A 81 -7.07 6.20 4.89
N LEU A 82 -7.27 6.67 3.66
CA LEU A 82 -8.53 6.62 2.95
C LEU A 82 -8.39 5.67 1.75
N PRO A 83 -8.86 4.42 1.87
CA PRO A 83 -8.79 3.47 0.76
C PRO A 83 -9.56 3.97 -0.47
N PRO A 84 -8.97 3.94 -1.68
CA PRO A 84 -9.63 4.40 -2.92
C PRO A 84 -10.60 3.32 -3.43
N LEU A 85 -11.74 3.17 -2.75
CA LEU A 85 -12.74 2.16 -3.08
C LEU A 85 -13.74 2.66 -4.12
N TYR A 86 -14.18 1.80 -5.03
CA TYR A 86 -15.32 2.05 -5.91
C TYR A 86 -16.63 1.81 -5.16
N LEU A 87 -17.18 2.89 -4.61
CA LEU A 87 -18.28 2.86 -3.63
C LEU A 87 -19.59 2.25 -4.15
N ASP A 88 -19.83 2.29 -5.46
CA ASP A 88 -21.04 1.75 -6.09
C ASP A 88 -20.93 0.26 -6.45
N MET A 89 -19.74 -0.33 -6.34
CA MET A 89 -19.54 -1.76 -6.51
C MET A 89 -19.89 -2.52 -5.22
N THR A 90 -20.28 -3.79 -5.35
CA THR A 90 -20.26 -4.73 -4.24
C THR A 90 -18.81 -5.09 -3.88
N VAL A 91 -18.58 -5.60 -2.66
CA VAL A 91 -17.25 -6.08 -2.24
C VAL A 91 -16.73 -7.13 -3.23
N LYS A 92 -17.60 -8.06 -3.64
CA LYS A 92 -17.29 -9.11 -4.61
C LYS A 92 -16.79 -8.53 -5.95
N GLU A 93 -17.54 -7.60 -6.52
CA GLU A 93 -17.20 -6.97 -7.81
C GLU A 93 -15.87 -6.22 -7.71
N TYR A 94 -15.70 -5.45 -6.66
CA TYR A 94 -14.48 -4.67 -6.42
C TYR A 94 -13.24 -5.56 -6.27
N LEU A 95 -13.29 -6.58 -5.40
CA LEU A 95 -12.15 -7.48 -5.21
C LEU A 95 -11.86 -8.32 -6.46
N SER A 96 -12.91 -8.72 -7.20
CA SER A 96 -12.74 -9.39 -8.49
C SER A 96 -12.03 -8.50 -9.51
N PHE A 97 -12.41 -7.23 -9.60
CA PHE A 97 -11.76 -6.22 -10.45
C PHE A 97 -10.29 -6.02 -10.07
N VAL A 98 -10.00 -5.85 -8.77
CA VAL A 98 -8.61 -5.67 -8.30
C VAL A 98 -7.76 -6.91 -8.58
N TYR A 99 -8.32 -8.12 -8.38
CA TYR A 99 -7.64 -9.36 -8.71
C TYR A 99 -7.22 -9.41 -10.19
N ASP A 100 -8.14 -9.05 -11.11
CA ASP A 100 -7.87 -9.04 -12.54
C ASP A 100 -6.86 -7.94 -12.92
N LEU A 101 -6.95 -6.77 -12.30
CA LEU A 101 -6.02 -5.65 -12.49
C LEU A 101 -4.59 -6.01 -12.06
N LYS A 102 -4.44 -6.69 -10.93
CA LYS A 102 -3.14 -7.18 -10.42
C LYS A 102 -2.60 -8.38 -11.21
N LYS A 103 -3.38 -8.95 -12.14
CA LYS A 103 -3.03 -10.14 -12.93
C LYS A 103 -2.58 -11.32 -12.05
N CYS A 104 -3.28 -11.54 -10.93
CA CYS A 104 -2.98 -12.63 -10.02
C CYS A 104 -3.06 -13.99 -10.73
N LYS A 105 -2.15 -14.92 -10.39
CA LYS A 105 -2.06 -16.25 -11.01
C LYS A 105 -2.64 -17.35 -10.11
N ILE A 106 -3.04 -17.04 -8.89
CA ILE A 106 -3.64 -17.97 -7.92
C ILE A 106 -5.10 -18.23 -8.35
N PRO A 107 -5.71 -19.39 -8.10
CA PRO A 107 -7.12 -19.65 -8.43
C PRO A 107 -8.04 -18.61 -7.78
N LYS A 108 -8.74 -17.79 -8.60
CA LYS A 108 -9.45 -16.58 -8.20
C LYS A 108 -10.44 -16.79 -7.07
N GLN A 109 -11.35 -17.75 -7.24
CA GLN A 109 -12.43 -17.96 -6.27
C GLN A 109 -11.89 -18.35 -4.88
N ALA A 110 -10.98 -19.33 -4.83
CA ALA A 110 -10.39 -19.79 -3.58
C ALA A 110 -9.58 -18.68 -2.89
N HIS A 111 -8.82 -17.89 -3.64
CA HIS A 111 -8.03 -16.78 -3.13
C HIS A 111 -8.91 -15.67 -2.54
N LEU A 112 -9.96 -15.26 -3.26
CA LEU A 112 -10.88 -14.22 -2.76
C LEU A 112 -11.63 -14.68 -1.50
N GLU A 113 -12.03 -15.96 -1.42
CA GLU A 113 -12.67 -16.51 -0.22
C GLU A 113 -11.72 -16.52 0.98
N GLU A 114 -10.47 -16.92 0.77
CA GLU A 114 -9.44 -16.93 1.81
C GLU A 114 -9.17 -15.52 2.34
N ILE A 115 -8.94 -14.55 1.44
CA ILE A 115 -8.70 -13.15 1.82
C ILE A 115 -9.91 -12.58 2.58
N CYS A 116 -11.14 -12.83 2.10
CA CYS A 116 -12.34 -12.35 2.80
C CYS A 116 -12.48 -12.92 4.20
N LYS A 117 -12.10 -14.18 4.41
CA LYS A 117 -12.05 -14.80 5.76
C LYS A 117 -10.97 -14.16 6.62
N LEU A 118 -9.77 -13.96 6.07
CA LEU A 118 -8.63 -13.37 6.79
C LEU A 118 -8.95 -11.98 7.33
N VAL A 119 -9.50 -11.10 6.48
CA VAL A 119 -9.85 -9.72 6.89
C VAL A 119 -11.27 -9.59 7.47
N LYS A 120 -12.00 -10.71 7.63
CA LYS A 120 -13.34 -10.79 8.25
C LYS A 120 -14.37 -9.88 7.56
N ILE A 121 -14.58 -10.08 6.25
CA ILE A 121 -15.57 -9.39 5.42
C ILE A 121 -16.49 -10.34 4.64
N SER A 122 -16.45 -11.65 4.92
CA SER A 122 -17.25 -12.65 4.22
C SER A 122 -18.75 -12.40 4.34
N ASP A 123 -19.20 -11.86 5.47
CA ASP A 123 -20.60 -11.51 5.78
C ASP A 123 -21.12 -10.34 4.93
N VAL A 124 -20.25 -9.50 4.39
CA VAL A 124 -20.59 -8.34 3.56
C VAL A 124 -20.19 -8.50 2.10
N TYR A 125 -19.74 -9.69 1.68
CA TYR A 125 -19.18 -9.95 0.36
C TYR A 125 -20.07 -9.51 -0.81
N ASN A 126 -21.40 -9.66 -0.66
CA ASN A 126 -22.37 -9.26 -1.67
C ASN A 126 -22.99 -7.87 -1.42
N ARG A 127 -22.52 -7.13 -0.42
CA ARG A 127 -23.04 -5.78 -0.11
C ARG A 127 -22.29 -4.71 -0.90
N VAL A 128 -23.02 -3.66 -1.26
CA VAL A 128 -22.46 -2.47 -1.92
C VAL A 128 -21.59 -1.70 -0.92
N ILE A 129 -20.39 -1.34 -1.35
CA ILE A 129 -19.33 -0.75 -0.49
C ILE A 129 -19.78 0.55 0.17
N LYS A 130 -20.56 1.41 -0.53
CA LYS A 130 -21.03 2.68 0.05
C LYS A 130 -21.85 2.51 1.33
N HIS A 131 -22.54 1.39 1.47
CA HIS A 131 -23.39 1.09 2.63
C HIS A 131 -22.64 0.43 3.80
N LEU A 132 -21.34 0.22 3.67
CA LEU A 132 -20.50 -0.34 4.72
C LEU A 132 -20.03 0.74 5.70
N SER A 133 -19.84 0.34 6.97
CA SER A 133 -19.21 1.19 7.98
C SER A 133 -17.74 1.52 7.58
N LYS A 134 -17.18 2.57 8.19
CA LYS A 134 -15.77 2.95 7.99
C LYS A 134 -14.83 1.75 8.24
N GLY A 135 -15.08 0.98 9.31
CA GLY A 135 -14.27 -0.19 9.64
C GLY A 135 -14.31 -1.28 8.57
N TYR A 136 -15.51 -1.59 8.03
CA TYR A 136 -15.62 -2.54 6.91
C TYR A 136 -14.95 -2.01 5.64
N LYS A 137 -15.09 -0.73 5.32
CA LYS A 137 -14.40 -0.11 4.17
C LYS A 137 -12.87 -0.24 4.30
N HIS A 138 -12.34 -0.04 5.51
CA HIS A 138 -10.91 -0.26 5.78
C HIS A 138 -10.50 -1.72 5.56
N ARG A 139 -11.31 -2.70 6.03
CA ARG A 139 -11.05 -4.14 5.79
C ARG A 139 -11.10 -4.50 4.30
N VAL A 140 -12.04 -3.92 3.54
CA VAL A 140 -12.05 -4.07 2.07
C VAL A 140 -10.77 -3.49 1.45
N GLY A 141 -10.30 -2.34 1.94
CA GLY A 141 -9.02 -1.76 1.55
C GLY A 141 -7.82 -2.65 1.90
N MET A 142 -7.85 -3.34 3.06
CA MET A 142 -6.82 -4.35 3.41
C MET A 142 -6.87 -5.56 2.47
N ALA A 143 -8.07 -6.00 2.09
CA ALA A 143 -8.24 -7.13 1.17
C ALA A 143 -7.68 -6.86 -0.23
N GLN A 144 -7.64 -5.60 -0.66
CA GLN A 144 -7.09 -5.21 -1.96
C GLN A 144 -5.56 -5.04 -1.96
N ALA A 145 -4.96 -4.76 -0.80
CA ALA A 145 -3.51 -4.56 -0.65
C ALA A 145 -2.74 -5.87 -0.80
#